data_c71bcbd800a1d060dde4d12144c10e87
#
_entry.id   c71bcbd800a1d060dde4d12144c10e87
#
_cell.length_a   1.000
_cell.length_b   1.000
_cell.length_c   1.000
_cell.angle_alpha   90.00
_cell.angle_beta   90.00
_cell.angle_gamma   90.00
#
_symmetry.space_group_name_H-M   'P 1'
#
loop_
_entity.id
_entity.type
_entity.pdbx_description
1 polymer ?
#
loop_
_entity_poly.entity_id
_entity_poly.type
_entity_poly.pdbx_seq_one_letter_code
_entity_poly.pdbx_strand_id
1 'polypeptide(L)'
;ARWMVGEVPGAEVKVFVDTAPVMEKPLGQVAGIGWQGKHTNLVSRVHGSWLFLGAIYTTIDLASDGAHPDTCGSCDACQRACPTDAFPEPYRLDARRCISYLTIEHSGPIPHEFRKAIGNRIYGCDDCLAVCPWNKFADAAASNRAFLPRAELAAPRLPELLALDDTGFRALFSGSPIKRIGRNRFVRNCLIAAGNSGDEALSGQVEALCSD
;
A
#
# COMPACT_ATOMS: atom_id res chain seq x y z
N ALA A 1 -2.92 0.72 -23.49
CA ALA A 1 -4.11 0.17 -24.14
C ALA A 1 -4.47 0.93 -25.44
N ARG A 2 -4.81 2.22 -25.41
CA ARG A 2 -5.22 2.97 -26.64
C ARG A 2 -4.18 2.93 -27.75
N TRP A 3 -2.90 3.05 -27.42
CA TRP A 3 -1.80 2.92 -28.37
C TRP A 3 -1.79 1.53 -29.04
N MET A 4 -1.92 0.46 -28.26
CA MET A 4 -1.94 -0.93 -28.80
C MET A 4 -3.04 -1.15 -29.83
N VAL A 5 -4.26 -0.66 -29.52
CA VAL A 5 -5.39 -0.76 -30.46
C VAL A 5 -5.16 0.09 -31.72
N GLY A 6 -4.44 1.21 -31.61
CA GLY A 6 -4.07 2.03 -32.76
C GLY A 6 -3.04 1.39 -33.67
N GLU A 7 -2.07 0.66 -33.10
CA GLU A 7 -0.99 0.02 -33.87
C GLU A 7 -1.42 -1.31 -34.52
N VAL A 8 -2.38 -2.03 -33.90
CA VAL A 8 -2.80 -3.36 -34.38
C VAL A 8 -4.32 -3.33 -34.64
N PRO A 9 -4.75 -3.12 -35.89
CA PRO A 9 -6.16 -3.12 -36.25
C PRO A 9 -6.86 -4.42 -35.87
N GLY A 10 -8.00 -4.33 -35.18
CA GLY A 10 -8.78 -5.47 -34.72
C GLY A 10 -8.32 -6.05 -33.37
N ALA A 11 -7.27 -5.51 -32.76
CA ALA A 11 -6.88 -5.90 -31.41
C ALA A 11 -7.90 -5.44 -30.37
N GLU A 12 -8.26 -6.36 -29.46
CA GLU A 12 -9.05 -6.04 -28.28
C GLU A 12 -8.12 -5.97 -27.07
N VAL A 13 -8.43 -5.06 -26.14
CA VAL A 13 -7.66 -4.89 -24.89
C VAL A 13 -8.58 -4.66 -23.70
N LYS A 14 -8.18 -5.23 -22.54
CA LYS A 14 -8.84 -4.97 -21.26
C LYS A 14 -7.80 -4.64 -20.21
N VAL A 15 -7.97 -3.52 -19.53
CA VAL A 15 -7.01 -3.01 -18.54
C VAL A 15 -7.52 -3.29 -17.13
N PHE A 16 -6.62 -3.74 -16.26
CA PHE A 16 -6.86 -3.96 -14.84
C PHE A 16 -5.80 -3.24 -14.02
N VAL A 17 -6.24 -2.47 -13.03
CA VAL A 17 -5.38 -1.79 -12.06
C VAL A 17 -6.09 -1.93 -10.72
N ASP A 18 -5.87 -3.02 -10.01
CA ASP A 18 -6.55 -3.34 -8.74
C ASP A 18 -8.10 -3.26 -8.81
N THR A 19 -8.66 -3.50 -10.00
CA THR A 19 -10.10 -3.34 -10.29
C THR A 19 -10.83 -4.66 -10.55
N ALA A 20 -10.10 -5.78 -10.48
CA ALA A 20 -10.62 -7.13 -10.69
C ALA A 20 -9.74 -8.14 -9.95
N PRO A 21 -10.20 -9.39 -9.76
CA PRO A 21 -9.41 -10.45 -9.12
C PRO A 21 -8.30 -10.97 -10.06
N VAL A 22 -7.43 -10.07 -10.48
CA VAL A 22 -6.23 -10.37 -11.27
C VAL A 22 -5.05 -10.48 -10.31
N MET A 23 -4.23 -11.51 -10.48
CA MET A 23 -3.05 -11.75 -9.62
C MET A 23 -1.83 -11.07 -10.23
N GLU A 24 -1.75 -9.75 -10.15
CA GLU A 24 -0.71 -8.95 -10.82
C GLU A 24 0.70 -9.32 -10.37
N LYS A 25 0.92 -9.68 -9.09
CA LYS A 25 2.26 -10.02 -8.58
C LYS A 25 2.80 -11.32 -9.20
N PRO A 26 2.07 -12.46 -9.20
CA PRO A 26 2.48 -13.65 -9.91
C PRO A 26 2.66 -13.44 -11.42
N LEU A 27 1.74 -12.71 -12.07
CA LEU A 27 1.84 -12.37 -13.48
C LEU A 27 3.10 -11.55 -13.78
N GLY A 28 3.40 -10.55 -12.95
CA GLY A 28 4.62 -9.75 -13.07
C GLY A 28 5.90 -10.58 -12.95
N GLN A 29 5.90 -11.61 -12.10
CA GLN A 29 7.03 -12.54 -11.98
C GLN A 29 7.20 -13.41 -13.24
N VAL A 30 6.11 -13.97 -13.75
CA VAL A 30 6.13 -14.80 -14.97
C VAL A 30 6.51 -13.96 -16.20
N ALA A 31 6.09 -12.69 -16.22
CA ALA A 31 6.45 -11.73 -17.27
C ALA A 31 7.88 -11.12 -17.11
N GLY A 32 8.71 -11.65 -16.21
CA GLY A 32 10.10 -11.21 -16.07
C GLY A 32 10.31 -9.81 -15.46
N ILE A 33 9.26 -9.15 -14.97
CA ILE A 33 9.38 -7.81 -14.36
C ILE A 33 10.21 -7.85 -13.07
N GLY A 34 10.11 -8.95 -12.32
CA GLY A 34 10.80 -9.16 -11.06
C GLY A 34 10.38 -10.47 -10.42
N TRP A 35 10.52 -10.59 -9.12
CA TRP A 35 10.12 -11.77 -8.34
C TRP A 35 9.27 -11.37 -7.14
N GLN A 36 8.43 -12.26 -6.67
CA GLN A 36 7.74 -12.07 -5.40
C GLN A 36 8.76 -12.26 -4.27
N GLY A 37 9.08 -11.18 -3.57
CA GLY A 37 10.04 -11.20 -2.47
C GLY A 37 9.48 -11.87 -1.20
N LYS A 38 10.34 -12.06 -0.19
CA LYS A 38 9.96 -12.64 1.11
C LYS A 38 8.83 -11.87 1.82
N HIS A 39 8.62 -10.59 1.48
CA HIS A 39 7.51 -9.76 1.95
C HIS A 39 6.24 -9.89 1.08
N THR A 40 6.19 -10.85 0.15
CA THR A 40 5.05 -11.15 -0.72
C THR A 40 4.68 -10.08 -1.77
N ASN A 41 5.45 -9.00 -1.87
CA ASN A 41 5.30 -8.00 -2.92
C ASN A 41 6.32 -8.24 -4.05
N LEU A 42 6.04 -7.71 -5.24
CA LEU A 42 6.96 -7.80 -6.38
C LEU A 42 8.20 -6.94 -6.13
N VAL A 43 9.37 -7.47 -6.45
CA VAL A 43 10.66 -6.78 -6.38
C VAL A 43 11.29 -6.80 -7.76
N SER A 44 11.72 -5.65 -8.23
CA SER A 44 12.43 -5.50 -9.51
C SER A 44 13.90 -5.17 -9.25
N ARG A 45 14.77 -5.72 -10.10
CA ARG A 45 16.21 -5.35 -10.10
C ARG A 45 16.44 -3.90 -10.53
N VAL A 46 15.53 -3.33 -11.32
CA VAL A 46 15.65 -1.99 -11.91
C VAL A 46 14.89 -0.95 -11.09
N HIS A 47 13.72 -1.34 -10.55
CA HIS A 47 12.78 -0.39 -9.93
C HIS A 47 12.59 -0.60 -8.43
N GLY A 48 13.29 -1.55 -7.81
CA GLY A 48 13.13 -1.85 -6.37
C GLY A 48 11.77 -2.49 -6.06
N SER A 49 11.25 -2.23 -4.86
CA SER A 49 10.01 -2.83 -4.35
C SER A 49 8.79 -1.87 -4.34
N TRP A 50 8.98 -0.60 -4.71
CA TRP A 50 7.93 0.41 -4.78
C TRP A 50 7.28 0.41 -6.16
N LEU A 51 6.45 -0.61 -6.44
CA LEU A 51 5.84 -0.81 -7.75
C LEU A 51 4.32 -0.71 -7.66
N PHE A 52 3.73 0.10 -8.53
CA PHE A 52 2.34 0.01 -8.88
C PHE A 52 2.19 -0.92 -10.09
N LEU A 53 1.33 -1.93 -9.96
CA LEU A 53 1.14 -2.95 -10.97
C LEU A 53 -0.17 -2.73 -11.72
N GLY A 54 -0.18 -3.09 -12.99
CA GLY A 54 -1.37 -3.17 -13.82
C GLY A 54 -1.22 -4.26 -14.85
N ALA A 55 -2.33 -4.79 -15.35
CA ALA A 55 -2.36 -5.80 -16.39
C ALA A 55 -3.16 -5.32 -17.59
N ILE A 56 -2.67 -5.61 -18.78
CA ILE A 56 -3.40 -5.41 -20.03
C ILE A 56 -3.59 -6.79 -20.65
N TYR A 57 -4.83 -7.27 -20.70
CA TYR A 57 -5.18 -8.45 -21.47
C TYR A 57 -5.43 -8.03 -22.90
N THR A 58 -4.94 -8.80 -23.85
CA THR A 58 -5.04 -8.46 -25.27
C THR A 58 -5.22 -9.72 -26.12
N THR A 59 -5.85 -9.56 -27.27
CA THR A 59 -5.94 -10.59 -28.31
C THR A 59 -4.72 -10.59 -29.25
N ILE A 60 -3.78 -9.65 -29.05
CA ILE A 60 -2.52 -9.62 -29.81
C ILE A 60 -1.68 -10.83 -29.39
N ASP A 61 -1.20 -11.58 -30.38
CA ASP A 61 -0.24 -12.66 -30.13
C ASP A 61 1.13 -12.06 -29.82
N LEU A 62 1.51 -12.12 -28.54
CA LEU A 62 2.77 -11.61 -28.02
C LEU A 62 3.64 -12.78 -27.56
N ALA A 63 4.91 -12.77 -27.94
CA ALA A 63 5.88 -13.70 -27.38
C ALA A 63 5.95 -13.52 -25.84
N SER A 64 5.93 -14.63 -25.11
CA SER A 64 6.05 -14.61 -23.66
C SER A 64 7.50 -14.37 -23.22
N ASP A 65 7.66 -13.54 -22.19
CA ASP A 65 8.94 -13.36 -21.51
C ASP A 65 9.26 -14.56 -20.60
N GLY A 66 10.52 -14.67 -20.18
CA GLY A 66 10.92 -15.65 -19.18
C GLY A 66 10.65 -15.17 -17.75
N ALA A 67 10.22 -16.08 -16.87
CA ALA A 67 10.02 -15.77 -15.45
C ALA A 67 11.32 -15.30 -14.78
N HIS A 68 11.22 -14.29 -13.90
CA HIS A 68 12.36 -13.82 -13.13
C HIS A 68 12.65 -14.78 -11.96
N PRO A 69 13.91 -15.24 -11.77
CA PRO A 69 14.26 -16.06 -10.62
C PRO A 69 14.21 -15.23 -9.32
N ASP A 70 13.95 -15.92 -8.19
CA ASP A 70 14.06 -15.28 -6.88
C ASP A 70 15.50 -14.82 -6.60
N THR A 71 15.63 -13.60 -6.11
CA THR A 71 16.92 -12.97 -5.81
C THR A 71 16.98 -12.41 -4.37
N CYS A 72 16.07 -12.82 -3.48
CA CYS A 72 16.10 -12.44 -2.07
C CYS A 72 17.30 -13.02 -1.31
N GLY A 73 17.78 -14.19 -1.71
CA GLY A 73 18.91 -14.87 -1.06
C GLY A 73 18.70 -15.06 0.43
N SER A 74 19.73 -14.81 1.25
CA SER A 74 19.67 -14.93 2.73
C SER A 74 19.06 -13.70 3.42
N CYS A 75 18.73 -12.62 2.71
CA CYS A 75 18.20 -11.40 3.32
C CYS A 75 16.83 -11.66 3.97
N ASP A 76 16.64 -11.14 5.20
CA ASP A 76 15.42 -11.22 5.99
C ASP A 76 14.97 -9.85 6.54
N ALA A 77 15.53 -8.75 6.04
CA ALA A 77 15.31 -7.40 6.54
C ALA A 77 13.83 -7.03 6.65
N CYS A 78 13.01 -7.38 5.63
CA CYS A 78 11.58 -7.08 5.61
C CYS A 78 10.80 -7.84 6.70
N GLN A 79 11.22 -9.04 7.06
CA GLN A 79 10.59 -9.84 8.12
C GLN A 79 10.89 -9.22 9.49
N ARG A 80 12.15 -8.88 9.76
CA ARG A 80 12.57 -8.21 11.01
C ARG A 80 12.00 -6.81 11.18
N ALA A 81 11.72 -6.10 10.10
CA ALA A 81 11.17 -4.75 10.15
C ALA A 81 9.67 -4.71 10.39
N CYS A 82 8.97 -5.85 10.33
CA CYS A 82 7.52 -5.88 10.50
C CYS A 82 7.13 -5.63 11.97
N PRO A 83 6.43 -4.52 12.29
CA PRO A 83 6.14 -4.18 13.68
C PRO A 83 5.19 -5.16 14.38
N THR A 84 4.46 -5.97 13.61
CA THR A 84 3.43 -6.90 14.10
C THR A 84 3.76 -8.36 13.82
N ASP A 85 4.98 -8.67 13.39
CA ASP A 85 5.40 -10.03 13.03
C ASP A 85 4.42 -10.73 12.10
N ALA A 86 3.99 -10.01 11.04
CA ALA A 86 3.01 -10.51 10.09
C ALA A 86 3.56 -11.58 9.13
N PHE A 87 4.85 -11.90 9.18
CA PHE A 87 5.50 -12.92 8.36
C PHE A 87 5.87 -14.14 9.19
N PRO A 88 4.99 -15.17 9.29
CA PRO A 88 5.31 -16.39 10.04
C PRO A 88 6.50 -17.16 9.44
N GLU A 89 6.71 -17.01 8.15
CA GLU A 89 7.85 -17.56 7.40
C GLU A 89 8.11 -16.73 6.13
N PRO A 90 9.27 -16.86 5.49
CA PRO A 90 9.54 -16.21 4.21
C PRO A 90 8.46 -16.50 3.16
N TYR A 91 8.09 -15.50 2.38
CA TYR A 91 7.08 -15.60 1.29
C TYR A 91 5.64 -15.87 1.76
N ARG A 92 5.39 -15.79 3.06
CA ARG A 92 4.07 -16.00 3.64
C ARG A 92 3.67 -14.84 4.54
N LEU A 93 2.49 -14.27 4.29
CA LEU A 93 1.93 -13.16 5.05
C LEU A 93 0.66 -13.62 5.78
N ASP A 94 0.59 -13.41 7.09
CA ASP A 94 -0.68 -13.41 7.82
C ASP A 94 -1.28 -12.01 7.75
N ALA A 95 -2.22 -11.82 6.82
CA ALA A 95 -2.88 -10.52 6.61
C ALA A 95 -3.58 -10.00 7.87
N ARG A 96 -4.08 -10.87 8.76
CA ARG A 96 -4.77 -10.48 10.01
C ARG A 96 -3.83 -9.73 10.97
N ARG A 97 -2.53 -9.87 10.81
CA ARG A 97 -1.50 -9.18 11.57
C ARG A 97 -0.91 -7.98 10.82
N CYS A 98 -1.12 -7.90 9.50
CA CYS A 98 -0.55 -6.85 8.66
C CYS A 98 -1.22 -5.51 8.93
N ILE A 99 -0.43 -4.48 9.29
CA ILE A 99 -0.94 -3.12 9.56
C ILE A 99 -1.66 -2.55 8.33
N SER A 100 -1.17 -2.82 7.12
CA SER A 100 -1.84 -2.39 5.90
C SER A 100 -3.25 -2.96 5.81
N TYR A 101 -3.43 -4.26 6.04
CA TYR A 101 -4.76 -4.88 6.10
C TYR A 101 -5.62 -4.30 7.23
N LEU A 102 -5.06 -4.16 8.43
CA LEU A 102 -5.79 -3.67 9.61
C LEU A 102 -6.30 -2.23 9.43
N THR A 103 -5.51 -1.37 8.78
CA THR A 103 -5.86 0.04 8.58
C THR A 103 -6.74 0.29 7.36
N ILE A 104 -6.72 -0.60 6.36
CA ILE A 104 -7.40 -0.42 5.07
C ILE A 104 -8.63 -1.32 4.94
N GLU A 105 -8.47 -2.64 5.16
CA GLU A 105 -9.51 -3.61 4.85
C GLU A 105 -10.36 -4.02 6.06
N HIS A 106 -9.75 -4.10 7.24
CA HIS A 106 -10.44 -4.53 8.45
C HIS A 106 -11.53 -3.52 8.88
N SER A 107 -12.77 -3.97 8.97
CA SER A 107 -13.94 -3.10 9.24
C SER A 107 -14.25 -2.92 10.72
N GLY A 108 -13.80 -3.82 11.59
CA GLY A 108 -14.07 -3.79 13.03
C GLY A 108 -13.04 -2.98 13.84
N PRO A 109 -13.16 -2.99 15.17
CA PRO A 109 -12.12 -2.47 16.06
C PRO A 109 -10.81 -3.20 15.84
N ILE A 110 -9.71 -2.47 15.73
CA ILE A 110 -8.38 -3.10 15.64
C ILE A 110 -8.05 -3.74 16.98
N PRO A 111 -7.62 -5.03 17.00
CA PRO A 111 -7.25 -5.72 18.23
C PRO A 111 -6.23 -4.95 19.04
N HIS A 112 -6.42 -4.94 20.36
CA HIS A 112 -5.62 -4.11 21.27
C HIS A 112 -4.12 -4.41 21.19
N GLU A 113 -3.77 -5.69 20.98
CA GLU A 113 -2.39 -6.16 20.86
C GLU A 113 -1.60 -5.46 19.72
N PHE A 114 -2.25 -5.00 18.64
CA PHE A 114 -1.59 -4.36 17.51
C PHE A 114 -1.50 -2.84 17.63
N ARG A 115 -2.33 -2.20 18.51
CA ARG A 115 -2.47 -0.73 18.50
C ARG A 115 -1.16 -0.01 18.77
N LYS A 116 -0.35 -0.49 19.72
CA LYS A 116 0.95 0.09 20.04
C LYS A 116 1.92 -0.06 18.85
N ALA A 117 1.97 -1.23 18.23
CA ALA A 117 2.85 -1.53 17.10
C ALA A 117 2.48 -0.75 15.83
N ILE A 118 1.20 -0.36 15.66
CA ILE A 118 0.74 0.51 14.56
C ILE A 118 1.43 1.88 14.63
N GLY A 119 1.70 2.40 15.82
CA GLY A 119 2.34 3.71 15.99
C GLY A 119 1.47 4.82 15.38
N ASN A 120 2.03 5.60 14.45
CA ASN A 120 1.36 6.71 13.76
C ASN A 120 0.89 6.35 12.34
N ARG A 121 0.80 5.06 12.00
CA ARG A 121 0.36 4.61 10.67
C ARG A 121 -1.15 4.67 10.57
N ILE A 122 -1.67 5.65 9.83
CA ILE A 122 -3.11 5.90 9.69
C ILE A 122 -3.70 5.14 8.51
N TYR A 123 -2.97 5.02 7.41
CA TYR A 123 -3.40 4.33 6.20
C TYR A 123 -2.23 3.58 5.57
N GLY A 124 -2.27 2.26 5.61
CA GLY A 124 -1.20 1.42 5.09
C GLY A 124 0.02 1.31 6.01
N CYS A 125 0.97 0.49 5.58
CA CYS A 125 2.27 0.29 6.21
C CYS A 125 3.21 -0.29 5.15
N ASP A 126 4.28 0.40 4.90
CA ASP A 126 5.24 0.03 3.87
C ASP A 126 6.63 -0.30 4.45
N ASP A 127 6.73 -0.57 5.76
CA ASP A 127 8.00 -0.84 6.43
C ASP A 127 8.78 -1.98 5.78
N CYS A 128 8.09 -3.05 5.39
CA CYS A 128 8.72 -4.18 4.70
C CYS A 128 9.23 -3.84 3.30
N LEU A 129 8.61 -2.87 2.62
CA LEU A 129 9.09 -2.35 1.33
C LEU A 129 10.25 -1.39 1.55
N ALA A 130 10.14 -0.49 2.52
CA ALA A 130 11.13 0.56 2.78
C ALA A 130 12.52 0.00 3.08
N VAL A 131 12.60 -1.12 3.82
CA VAL A 131 13.89 -1.74 4.18
C VAL A 131 14.46 -2.65 3.10
N CYS A 132 13.77 -2.84 1.98
CA CYS A 132 14.23 -3.72 0.92
C CYS A 132 15.52 -3.17 0.29
N PRO A 133 16.64 -3.93 0.31
CA PRO A 133 17.92 -3.43 -0.20
C PRO A 133 17.91 -3.18 -1.72
N TRP A 134 16.95 -3.74 -2.44
CA TRP A 134 16.78 -3.52 -3.87
C TRP A 134 16.28 -2.12 -4.22
N ASN A 135 15.75 -1.37 -3.25
CA ASN A 135 15.32 0.02 -3.47
C ASN A 135 16.47 0.97 -3.82
N LYS A 136 17.72 0.61 -3.52
CA LYS A 136 18.91 1.40 -3.93
C LYS A 136 19.04 1.54 -5.46
N PHE A 137 18.33 0.72 -6.23
CA PHE A 137 18.33 0.77 -7.69
C PHE A 137 17.12 1.51 -8.27
N ALA A 138 16.22 2.02 -7.42
CA ALA A 138 14.94 2.61 -7.81
C ALA A 138 15.03 4.08 -8.29
N ASP A 139 16.03 4.44 -9.06
CA ASP A 139 16.24 5.83 -9.52
C ASP A 139 15.10 6.40 -10.35
N ALA A 140 14.34 5.55 -11.05
CA ALA A 140 13.24 5.98 -11.91
C ALA A 140 12.04 6.54 -11.13
N ALA A 141 11.84 6.18 -9.86
CA ALA A 141 10.73 6.65 -9.05
C ALA A 141 10.81 8.15 -8.75
N ALA A 142 12.01 8.70 -8.62
CA ALA A 142 12.24 10.12 -8.38
C ALA A 142 11.82 11.01 -9.57
N SER A 143 11.68 10.45 -10.75
CA SER A 143 11.35 11.20 -11.98
C SER A 143 9.84 11.36 -12.22
N ASN A 144 8.98 10.54 -11.61
CA ASN A 144 7.55 10.63 -11.83
C ASN A 144 6.86 11.54 -10.80
N ARG A 145 6.74 12.81 -11.17
CA ARG A 145 6.12 13.85 -10.33
C ARG A 145 4.67 13.55 -9.92
N ALA A 146 3.97 12.68 -10.65
CA ALA A 146 2.59 12.30 -10.33
C ALA A 146 2.48 11.52 -9.01
N PHE A 147 3.57 10.92 -8.54
CA PHE A 147 3.61 10.19 -7.26
C PHE A 147 4.09 11.05 -6.07
N LEU A 148 4.43 12.31 -6.30
CA LEU A 148 4.73 13.21 -5.18
C LEU A 148 3.49 13.44 -4.34
N PRO A 149 3.61 13.47 -3.00
CA PRO A 149 2.47 13.75 -2.13
C PRO A 149 1.94 15.16 -2.39
N ARG A 150 0.64 15.33 -2.28
CA ARG A 150 0.05 16.66 -2.25
C ARG A 150 0.54 17.38 -0.99
N ALA A 151 0.76 18.70 -1.08
CA ALA A 151 1.35 19.48 0.01
C ALA A 151 0.60 19.31 1.35
N GLU A 152 -0.74 19.30 1.28
CA GLU A 152 -1.63 19.15 2.44
C GLU A 152 -1.60 17.73 3.07
N LEU A 153 -1.04 16.75 2.35
CA LEU A 153 -0.91 15.37 2.82
C LEU A 153 0.54 14.95 3.11
N ALA A 154 1.51 15.82 2.89
CA ALA A 154 2.92 15.50 3.12
C ALA A 154 3.22 15.29 4.61
N ALA A 155 2.64 16.10 5.49
CA ALA A 155 2.78 16.00 6.93
C ALA A 155 1.52 16.55 7.67
N PRO A 156 0.35 15.91 7.50
CA PRO A 156 -0.89 16.38 8.09
C PRO A 156 -0.85 16.25 9.62
N ARG A 157 -1.39 17.24 10.32
CA ARG A 157 -1.43 17.24 11.79
C ARG A 157 -2.60 16.40 12.31
N LEU A 158 -2.36 15.61 13.36
CA LEU A 158 -3.40 14.75 13.95
C LEU A 158 -4.66 15.54 14.38
N PRO A 159 -4.59 16.71 15.02
CA PRO A 159 -5.78 17.48 15.37
C PRO A 159 -6.66 17.83 14.15
N GLU A 160 -6.05 18.14 13.02
CA GLU A 160 -6.75 18.48 11.80
C GLU A 160 -7.43 17.25 11.20
N LEU A 161 -6.77 16.09 11.23
CA LEU A 161 -7.33 14.83 10.75
C LEU A 161 -8.48 14.32 11.62
N LEU A 162 -8.38 14.47 12.93
CA LEU A 162 -9.43 14.11 13.89
C LEU A 162 -10.66 15.03 13.80
N ALA A 163 -10.48 16.29 13.36
CA ALA A 163 -11.57 17.25 13.19
C ALA A 163 -12.40 17.04 11.90
N LEU A 164 -12.00 16.14 11.01
CA LEU A 164 -12.69 15.94 9.74
C LEU A 164 -14.10 15.35 9.95
N ASP A 165 -15.10 16.06 9.48
CA ASP A 165 -16.43 15.51 9.21
C ASP A 165 -16.43 14.72 7.88
N ASP A 166 -17.57 14.09 7.51
CA ASP A 166 -17.65 13.31 6.27
C ASP A 166 -17.43 14.17 5.02
N THR A 167 -17.89 15.42 5.04
CA THR A 167 -17.72 16.36 3.92
C THR A 167 -16.26 16.75 3.74
N GLY A 168 -15.59 17.15 4.81
CA GLY A 168 -14.17 17.49 4.83
C GLY A 168 -13.29 16.29 4.46
N PHE A 169 -13.60 15.09 4.99
CA PHE A 169 -12.91 13.86 4.63
C PHE A 169 -13.02 13.56 3.12
N ARG A 170 -14.23 13.63 2.54
CA ARG A 170 -14.45 13.37 1.11
C ARG A 170 -13.78 14.40 0.21
N ALA A 171 -13.72 15.65 0.65
CA ALA A 171 -13.04 16.73 -0.08
C ALA A 171 -11.51 16.54 -0.04
N LEU A 172 -10.94 16.35 1.15
CA LEU A 172 -9.50 16.19 1.34
C LEU A 172 -8.94 14.97 0.58
N PHE A 173 -9.66 13.84 0.63
CA PHE A 173 -9.22 12.60 -0.01
C PHE A 173 -9.84 12.34 -1.39
N SER A 174 -10.36 13.38 -2.04
CA SER A 174 -10.84 13.28 -3.43
C SER A 174 -9.69 12.83 -4.35
N GLY A 175 -9.95 11.81 -5.18
CA GLY A 175 -8.95 11.23 -6.08
C GLY A 175 -7.86 10.39 -5.37
N SER A 176 -8.00 10.16 -4.06
CA SER A 176 -7.09 9.31 -3.28
C SER A 176 -7.74 7.97 -2.92
N PRO A 177 -6.97 6.85 -2.86
CA PRO A 177 -7.47 5.56 -2.39
C PRO A 177 -7.94 5.60 -0.93
N ILE A 178 -7.47 6.55 -0.12
CA ILE A 178 -7.91 6.75 1.27
C ILE A 178 -9.42 6.97 1.36
N LYS A 179 -10.02 7.64 0.36
CA LYS A 179 -11.46 7.89 0.32
C LYS A 179 -12.30 6.60 0.40
N ARG A 180 -11.77 5.49 -0.10
CA ARG A 180 -12.46 4.18 -0.14
C ARG A 180 -12.79 3.62 1.24
N ILE A 181 -11.96 3.88 2.25
CA ILE A 181 -12.18 3.32 3.59
C ILE A 181 -13.29 4.03 4.37
N GLY A 182 -13.69 5.23 3.96
CA GLY A 182 -14.67 6.05 4.65
C GLY A 182 -14.13 6.77 5.90
N ARG A 183 -14.84 7.84 6.31
CA ARG A 183 -14.44 8.68 7.44
C ARG A 183 -14.27 7.89 8.74
N ASN A 184 -15.22 7.05 9.09
CA ASN A 184 -15.23 6.38 10.40
C ASN A 184 -14.02 5.44 10.58
N ARG A 185 -13.66 4.67 9.55
CA ARG A 185 -12.46 3.82 9.60
C ARG A 185 -11.18 4.65 9.64
N PHE A 186 -11.14 5.75 8.89
CA PHE A 186 -10.03 6.68 8.92
C PHE A 186 -9.84 7.29 10.31
N VAL A 187 -10.91 7.81 10.94
CA VAL A 187 -10.88 8.38 12.30
C VAL A 187 -10.49 7.33 13.33
N ARG A 188 -10.99 6.08 13.24
CA ARG A 188 -10.54 4.96 14.08
C ARG A 188 -9.00 4.83 14.05
N ASN A 189 -8.40 4.92 12.88
CA ASN A 189 -6.95 4.81 12.74
C ASN A 189 -6.23 6.05 13.31
N CYS A 190 -6.79 7.25 13.11
CA CYS A 190 -6.26 8.48 13.73
C CYS A 190 -6.31 8.45 15.26
N LEU A 191 -7.38 7.88 15.85
CA LEU A 191 -7.49 7.70 17.30
C LEU A 191 -6.39 6.79 17.87
N ILE A 192 -6.02 5.73 17.15
CA ILE A 192 -4.89 4.88 17.54
C ILE A 192 -3.57 5.66 17.50
N ALA A 193 -3.36 6.43 16.42
CA ALA A 193 -2.18 7.28 16.30
C ALA A 193 -2.12 8.35 17.40
N ALA A 194 -3.25 8.95 17.75
CA ALA A 194 -3.35 9.93 18.86
C ALA A 194 -2.99 9.28 20.21
N GLY A 195 -3.56 8.10 20.50
CA GLY A 195 -3.21 7.37 21.72
C GLY A 195 -1.72 6.98 21.79
N ASN A 196 -1.10 6.70 20.65
CA ASN A 196 0.33 6.37 20.59
C ASN A 196 1.23 7.62 20.68
N SER A 197 0.72 8.82 20.40
CA SER A 197 1.51 10.05 20.43
C SER A 197 1.92 10.49 21.83
N GLY A 198 1.11 10.14 22.85
CA GLY A 198 1.27 10.63 24.21
C GLY A 198 0.99 12.14 24.36
N ASP A 199 0.38 12.78 23.36
CA ASP A 199 0.05 14.19 23.40
C ASP A 199 -1.28 14.41 24.16
N GLU A 200 -1.18 14.88 25.40
CA GLU A 200 -2.32 15.15 26.27
C GLU A 200 -3.26 16.23 25.70
N ALA A 201 -2.78 17.12 24.86
CA ALA A 201 -3.61 18.15 24.22
C ALA A 201 -4.71 17.55 23.31
N LEU A 202 -4.56 16.30 22.88
CA LEU A 202 -5.55 15.59 22.07
C LEU A 202 -6.67 14.96 22.90
N SER A 203 -6.55 14.86 24.23
CA SER A 203 -7.47 14.09 25.08
C SER A 203 -8.93 14.49 24.91
N GLY A 204 -9.22 15.80 24.98
CA GLY A 204 -10.61 16.28 24.83
C GLY A 204 -11.22 15.97 23.46
N GLN A 205 -10.43 16.04 22.40
CA GLN A 205 -10.90 15.70 21.03
C GLN A 205 -11.11 14.20 20.87
N VAL A 206 -10.25 13.38 21.47
CA VAL A 206 -10.36 11.91 21.47
C VAL A 206 -11.59 11.48 22.24
N GLU A 207 -11.84 12.02 23.43
CA GLU A 207 -13.02 11.72 24.27
C GLU A 207 -14.32 12.05 23.54
N ALA A 208 -14.40 13.22 22.90
CA ALA A 208 -15.56 13.62 22.11
C ALA A 208 -15.86 12.62 20.98
N LEU A 209 -14.84 12.15 20.26
CA LEU A 209 -14.99 11.17 19.15
C LEU A 209 -15.29 9.75 19.63
N CYS A 210 -15.02 9.40 20.88
CA CYS A 210 -15.38 8.09 21.44
C CYS A 210 -16.81 8.04 21.97
N SER A 211 -17.47 9.20 22.10
CA SER A 211 -18.85 9.33 22.59
C SER A 211 -19.89 9.41 21.48
N ASP A 212 -19.47 9.58 20.24
CA ASP A 212 -20.28 9.56 19.01
C ASP A 212 -20.40 8.14 18.45
#